data_0c5e564bd55b878aefac34994e46e29e
#
_entry.id   0c5e564bd55b878aefac34994e46e29e
#
_cell.length_a   1.000
_cell.length_b   1.000
_cell.length_c   1.000
_cell.angle_alpha   90.00
_cell.angle_beta   90.00
_cell.angle_gamma   90.00
#
_symmetry.space_group_name_H-M   'P 1'
#
loop_
_entity.id
_entity.type
_entity.pdbx_description
1 polymer ?
#
loop_
_entity_poly.entity_id
_entity_poly.type
_entity_poly.pdbx_seq_one_letter_code
_entity_poly.pdbx_strand_id
1 'polypeptide(L)'
;RDTVVKLFTGMIWHFGHNPEDLELLRSNPELIGPAIQEFLRFLTPLPAMNRTVVPESSTSDLPDDRYVGISFISGNFDETVFTNPFEIDFNRGRNPHLSFGFGPHTCLGNHIAEIEAKVFLEALLNSGKNWKISAVDIRFHQMPYENVPDRFGSVRITSI
;
A
#
# COMPACT_ATOMS: atom_id res chain seq x y z
N ARG A 1 9.36 -7.69 -7.26
CA ARG A 1 8.34 -8.73 -7.51
C ARG A 1 7.38 -8.86 -6.31
N ASP A 2 7.87 -9.11 -5.11
CA ASP A 2 7.01 -9.39 -3.94
C ASP A 2 6.14 -8.19 -3.53
N THR A 3 6.64 -6.96 -3.69
CA THR A 3 5.91 -5.73 -3.42
C THR A 3 4.71 -5.53 -4.35
N VAL A 4 4.88 -5.80 -5.64
CA VAL A 4 3.79 -5.72 -6.63
C VAL A 4 2.75 -6.81 -6.37
N VAL A 5 3.19 -8.03 -6.03
CA VAL A 5 2.28 -9.12 -5.65
C VAL A 5 1.46 -8.74 -4.41
N LYS A 6 2.08 -8.15 -3.39
CA LYS A 6 1.36 -7.66 -2.21
C LYS A 6 0.30 -6.61 -2.58
N LEU A 7 0.65 -5.66 -3.45
CA LEU A 7 -0.27 -4.62 -3.90
C LEU A 7 -1.50 -5.22 -4.60
N PHE A 8 -1.28 -6.09 -5.59
CA PHE A 8 -2.38 -6.69 -6.38
C PHE A 8 -3.26 -7.61 -5.52
N THR A 9 -2.64 -8.44 -4.68
CA THR A 9 -3.37 -9.33 -3.79
C THR A 9 -4.18 -8.53 -2.77
N GLY A 10 -3.62 -7.43 -2.26
CA GLY A 10 -4.32 -6.53 -1.35
C GLY A 10 -5.53 -5.84 -2.00
N MET A 11 -5.42 -5.41 -3.27
CA MET A 11 -6.56 -4.89 -4.03
C MET A 11 -7.68 -5.94 -4.18
N ILE A 12 -7.33 -7.17 -4.59
CA ILE A 12 -8.31 -8.27 -4.72
C ILE A 12 -8.98 -8.54 -3.37
N TRP A 13 -8.21 -8.59 -2.29
CA TRP A 13 -8.71 -8.81 -0.94
C TRP A 13 -9.66 -7.69 -0.50
N HIS A 14 -9.26 -6.43 -0.73
CA HIS A 14 -10.07 -5.26 -0.37
C HIS A 14 -11.43 -5.28 -1.09
N PHE A 15 -11.44 -5.40 -2.41
CA PHE A 15 -12.67 -5.40 -3.19
C PHE A 15 -13.56 -6.61 -2.93
N GLY A 16 -12.97 -7.73 -2.50
CA GLY A 16 -13.76 -8.89 -2.08
C GLY A 16 -14.50 -8.71 -0.75
N HIS A 17 -14.08 -7.72 0.07
CA HIS A 17 -14.75 -7.31 1.31
C HIS A 17 -15.59 -6.05 1.13
N ASN A 18 -15.22 -5.18 0.18
CA ASN A 18 -15.84 -3.89 -0.08
C ASN A 18 -16.24 -3.81 -1.58
N PRO A 19 -17.27 -4.56 -2.00
CA PRO A 19 -17.69 -4.58 -3.40
C PRO A 19 -18.22 -3.21 -3.88
N GLU A 20 -18.70 -2.37 -2.98
CA GLU A 20 -19.11 -0.99 -3.24
C GLU A 20 -17.98 -0.14 -3.78
N ASP A 21 -16.76 -0.33 -3.30
CA ASP A 21 -15.58 0.39 -3.77
C ASP A 21 -15.21 -0.03 -5.21
N LEU A 22 -15.43 -1.30 -5.55
CA LEU A 22 -15.25 -1.79 -6.91
C LEU A 22 -16.24 -1.13 -7.88
N GLU A 23 -17.51 -1.02 -7.48
CA GLU A 23 -18.54 -0.34 -8.28
C GLU A 23 -18.32 1.18 -8.37
N LEU A 24 -17.83 1.80 -7.30
CA LEU A 24 -17.44 3.20 -7.30
C LEU A 24 -16.39 3.48 -8.38
N LEU A 25 -15.31 2.66 -8.44
CA LEU A 25 -14.26 2.82 -9.44
C LEU A 25 -14.71 2.48 -10.86
N ARG A 26 -15.63 1.53 -11.03
CA ARG A 26 -16.26 1.27 -12.35
C ARG A 26 -17.04 2.47 -12.87
N SER A 27 -17.73 3.15 -11.97
CA SER A 27 -18.57 4.31 -12.30
C SER A 27 -17.77 5.61 -12.45
N ASN A 28 -16.55 5.67 -11.88
CA ASN A 28 -15.72 6.87 -11.81
C ASN A 28 -14.25 6.54 -12.20
N PRO A 29 -13.96 6.34 -13.49
CA PRO A 29 -12.62 5.96 -13.96
C PRO A 29 -11.51 6.96 -13.60
N GLU A 30 -11.86 8.23 -13.38
CA GLU A 30 -10.93 9.28 -12.93
C GLU A 30 -10.35 9.00 -11.54
N LEU A 31 -11.01 8.18 -10.73
CA LEU A 31 -10.53 7.78 -9.40
C LEU A 31 -9.50 6.65 -9.45
N ILE A 32 -9.24 6.01 -10.60
CA ILE A 32 -8.27 4.90 -10.70
C ILE A 32 -6.87 5.32 -10.26
N GLY A 33 -6.42 6.49 -10.70
CA GLY A 33 -5.12 7.03 -10.29
C GLY A 33 -5.03 7.27 -8.78
N PRO A 34 -5.92 8.07 -8.20
CA PRO A 34 -6.02 8.25 -6.75
C PRO A 34 -6.14 6.94 -5.97
N ALA A 35 -6.95 5.99 -6.43
CA ALA A 35 -7.11 4.68 -5.78
C ALA A 35 -5.78 3.89 -5.72
N ILE A 36 -4.97 3.91 -6.78
CA ILE A 36 -3.65 3.28 -6.78
C ILE A 36 -2.74 3.89 -5.72
N GLN A 37 -2.70 5.22 -5.61
CA GLN A 37 -1.90 5.90 -4.59
C GLN A 37 -2.39 5.55 -3.18
N GLU A 38 -3.70 5.46 -2.98
CA GLU A 38 -4.29 5.09 -1.70
C GLU A 38 -4.02 3.63 -1.33
N PHE A 39 -4.09 2.70 -2.28
CA PHE A 39 -3.69 1.32 -2.06
C PHE A 39 -2.19 1.19 -1.74
N LEU A 40 -1.34 1.97 -2.41
CA LEU A 40 0.09 2.03 -2.09
C LEU A 40 0.30 2.51 -0.66
N ARG A 41 -0.40 3.56 -0.24
CA ARG A 41 -0.34 4.07 1.13
C ARG A 41 -0.79 3.00 2.13
N PHE A 42 -2.00 2.50 1.97
CA PHE A 42 -2.65 1.60 2.96
C PHE A 42 -1.95 0.25 3.06
N LEU A 43 -1.63 -0.37 1.94
CA LEU A 43 -0.97 -1.68 1.94
C LEU A 43 0.51 -1.61 2.29
N THR A 44 1.14 -0.46 2.07
CA THR A 44 2.58 -0.24 2.29
C THR A 44 3.40 -1.48 1.90
N PRO A 45 3.58 -1.77 0.60
CA PRO A 45 4.15 -3.05 0.15
C PRO A 45 5.51 -3.39 0.74
N LEU A 46 6.31 -2.37 1.04
CA LEU A 46 7.55 -2.46 1.81
C LEU A 46 7.38 -1.68 3.12
N PRO A 47 7.11 -2.34 4.25
CA PRO A 47 6.76 -1.63 5.49
C PRO A 47 7.94 -0.93 6.17
N ALA A 48 9.15 -1.44 5.98
CA ALA A 48 10.35 -0.85 6.57
C ALA A 48 11.60 -1.19 5.77
N MET A 49 12.66 -0.41 5.97
CA MET A 49 13.98 -0.64 5.40
C MET A 49 15.07 -0.24 6.39
N ASN A 50 16.15 -1.01 6.41
CA ASN A 50 17.29 -0.71 7.26
C ASN A 50 18.30 0.22 6.56
N ARG A 51 18.99 1.01 7.36
CA ARG A 51 20.13 1.86 6.98
C ARG A 51 21.24 1.69 8.00
N THR A 52 22.48 1.86 7.53
CA THR A 52 23.63 2.00 8.42
C THR A 52 23.91 3.46 8.66
N VAL A 53 24.10 3.85 9.90
CA VAL A 53 24.53 5.20 10.26
C VAL A 53 26.02 5.33 9.86
N VAL A 54 26.34 6.38 9.09
CA VAL A 54 27.75 6.65 8.72
C VAL A 54 28.33 7.73 9.65
N PRO A 55 29.61 7.58 10.07
CA PRO A 55 30.24 8.44 11.07
C PRO A 55 30.20 9.95 10.72
N GLU A 56 30.18 10.26 9.43
CA GLU A 56 30.21 11.64 8.94
C GLU A 56 28.80 12.28 8.82
N SER A 57 27.74 11.54 9.09
CA SER A 57 26.38 12.12 9.08
C SER A 57 26.16 12.93 10.35
N SER A 58 26.58 14.17 10.32
CA SER A 58 26.63 15.09 11.47
C SER A 58 25.27 15.49 12.09
N THR A 59 24.19 14.81 11.75
CA THR A 59 22.82 15.21 12.13
C THR A 59 22.13 14.23 13.06
N SER A 60 22.79 13.14 13.48
CA SER A 60 22.11 12.13 14.28
C SER A 60 22.79 11.93 15.64
N ASP A 61 22.00 12.01 16.70
CA ASP A 61 22.36 11.47 18.01
C ASP A 61 22.43 9.92 18.01
N LEU A 62 22.44 9.32 16.83
CA LEU A 62 22.49 7.87 16.64
C LEU A 62 23.95 7.42 16.67
N PRO A 63 24.23 6.29 17.35
CA PRO A 63 25.57 5.72 17.37
C PRO A 63 26.05 5.34 15.97
N ASP A 64 27.32 5.64 15.67
CA ASP A 64 27.98 5.23 14.43
C ASP A 64 27.95 3.72 14.25
N ASP A 65 28.00 3.26 12.99
CA ASP A 65 28.02 1.84 12.60
C ASP A 65 26.80 1.02 13.07
N ARG A 66 25.71 1.69 13.48
CA ARG A 66 24.48 1.02 13.88
C ARG A 66 23.49 0.92 12.71
N TYR A 67 22.72 -0.17 12.73
CA TYR A 67 21.56 -0.30 11.87
C TYR A 67 20.38 0.42 12.48
N VAL A 68 19.72 1.24 11.67
CA VAL A 68 18.46 1.89 12.01
C VAL A 68 17.36 1.45 11.06
N GLY A 69 16.20 1.15 11.60
CA GLY A 69 15.01 0.83 10.83
C GLY A 69 14.23 2.09 10.49
N ILE A 70 13.97 2.31 9.21
CA ILE A 70 13.06 3.36 8.74
C ILE A 70 11.71 2.70 8.51
N SER A 71 10.70 3.08 9.27
CA SER A 71 9.35 2.55 9.18
C SER A 71 8.50 3.38 8.21
N PHE A 72 8.32 2.92 6.99
CA PHE A 72 7.44 3.56 6.01
C PHE A 72 5.96 3.42 6.40
N ILE A 73 5.61 2.28 6.99
CA ILE A 73 4.24 2.05 7.44
C ILE A 73 3.83 3.04 8.54
N SER A 74 4.73 3.37 9.47
CA SER A 74 4.44 4.38 10.49
C SER A 74 4.13 5.74 9.87
N GLY A 75 4.90 6.15 8.86
CA GLY A 75 4.64 7.41 8.15
C GLY A 75 3.36 7.40 7.31
N ASN A 76 3.00 6.25 6.72
CA ASN A 76 1.79 6.11 5.92
C ASN A 76 0.49 6.09 6.75
N PHE A 77 0.61 5.87 8.05
CA PHE A 77 -0.50 5.88 9.01
C PHE A 77 -0.38 7.01 10.05
N ASP A 78 0.44 8.01 9.79
CA ASP A 78 0.60 9.17 10.66
C ASP A 78 -0.63 10.07 10.59
N GLU A 79 -1.35 10.18 11.70
CA GLU A 79 -2.58 10.98 11.84
C GLU A 79 -2.34 12.48 11.68
N THR A 80 -1.10 12.94 11.84
CA THR A 80 -0.74 14.35 11.60
C THR A 80 -0.64 14.68 10.12
N VAL A 81 -0.53 13.67 9.26
CA VAL A 81 -0.38 13.80 7.80
C VAL A 81 -1.64 13.32 7.09
N PHE A 82 -2.24 12.23 7.55
CA PHE A 82 -3.39 11.57 6.93
C PHE A 82 -4.59 11.57 7.87
N THR A 83 -5.65 12.25 7.48
CA THR A 83 -6.94 12.16 8.19
C THR A 83 -7.50 10.76 8.03
N ASN A 84 -7.97 10.13 9.13
CA ASN A 84 -8.48 8.76 9.15
C ASN A 84 -7.55 7.78 8.43
N PRO A 85 -6.29 7.61 8.88
CA PRO A 85 -5.29 6.86 8.13
C PRO A 85 -5.62 5.37 7.98
N PHE A 86 -6.49 4.82 8.83
CA PHE A 86 -6.92 3.43 8.79
C PHE A 86 -8.08 3.15 7.82
N GLU A 87 -8.64 4.20 7.20
CA GLU A 87 -9.64 4.09 6.14
C GLU A 87 -8.99 4.22 4.77
N ILE A 88 -9.49 3.46 3.80
CA ILE A 88 -9.17 3.65 2.38
C ILE A 88 -10.12 4.72 1.83
N ASP A 89 -9.56 5.80 1.32
CA ASP A 89 -10.32 6.92 0.75
C ASP A 89 -9.77 7.28 -0.63
N PHE A 90 -10.48 6.90 -1.69
CA PHE A 90 -10.08 7.20 -3.06
C PHE A 90 -10.23 8.69 -3.43
N ASN A 91 -10.89 9.47 -2.59
CA ASN A 91 -11.00 10.92 -2.74
C ASN A 91 -10.00 11.67 -1.85
N ARG A 92 -9.05 10.97 -1.27
CA ARG A 92 -7.99 11.56 -0.46
C ARG A 92 -7.11 12.48 -1.29
N GLY A 93 -7.35 13.70 -1.40
CA GLY A 93 -6.66 14.68 -2.23
C GLY A 93 -5.13 14.50 -2.28
N ARG A 94 -4.36 15.22 -1.46
CA ARG A 94 -2.91 15.03 -1.36
C ARG A 94 -2.56 13.73 -0.62
N ASN A 95 -1.78 12.86 -1.27
CA ASN A 95 -1.38 11.56 -0.71
C ASN A 95 0.16 11.39 -0.72
N PRO A 96 0.90 12.03 0.21
CA PRO A 96 2.36 11.99 0.27
C PRO A 96 2.88 10.70 0.94
N HIS A 97 2.43 9.55 0.47
CA HIS A 97 2.83 8.27 1.05
C HIS A 97 4.31 7.95 0.82
N LEU A 98 4.88 7.13 1.70
CA LEU A 98 6.28 6.72 1.69
C LEU A 98 6.52 5.33 1.08
N SER A 99 5.54 4.74 0.38
CA SER A 99 5.64 3.37 -0.15
C SER A 99 6.71 3.18 -1.23
N PHE A 100 7.15 4.28 -1.84
CA PHE A 100 8.29 4.31 -2.75
C PHE A 100 9.58 4.85 -2.12
N GLY A 101 9.58 5.06 -0.79
CA GLY A 101 10.67 5.72 -0.10
C GLY A 101 10.73 7.22 -0.38
N PHE A 102 11.85 7.85 -0.02
CA PHE A 102 12.05 9.29 -0.16
C PHE A 102 13.52 9.63 -0.42
N GLY A 103 13.76 10.75 -1.12
CA GLY A 103 15.10 11.31 -1.35
C GLY A 103 15.93 10.47 -2.33
N PRO A 104 17.27 10.40 -2.16
CA PRO A 104 18.17 9.73 -3.10
C PRO A 104 17.88 8.23 -3.30
N HIS A 105 17.15 7.62 -2.38
CA HIS A 105 16.77 6.20 -2.41
C HIS A 105 15.31 5.98 -2.83
N THR A 106 14.65 6.97 -3.42
CA THR A 106 13.32 6.77 -4.00
C THR A 106 13.34 5.59 -4.98
N CYS A 107 12.30 4.78 -4.94
CA CYS A 107 12.19 3.57 -5.75
C CYS A 107 12.40 3.88 -7.24
N LEU A 108 13.37 3.24 -7.86
CA LEU A 108 13.66 3.39 -9.30
C LEU A 108 12.50 2.86 -10.15
N GLY A 109 11.78 1.86 -9.66
CA GLY A 109 10.67 1.20 -10.35
C GLY A 109 9.30 1.80 -10.10
N ASN A 110 9.18 2.98 -9.45
CA ASN A 110 7.90 3.56 -9.07
C ASN A 110 6.94 3.72 -10.26
N HIS A 111 7.39 4.33 -11.35
CA HIS A 111 6.56 4.54 -12.55
C HIS A 111 6.10 3.22 -13.19
N ILE A 112 6.97 2.20 -13.22
CA ILE A 112 6.61 0.88 -13.75
C ILE A 112 5.55 0.24 -12.84
N ALA A 113 5.73 0.29 -11.53
CA ALA A 113 4.78 -0.25 -10.57
C ALA A 113 3.40 0.44 -10.65
N GLU A 114 3.37 1.76 -10.85
CA GLU A 114 2.13 2.51 -11.06
C GLU A 114 1.42 2.11 -12.37
N ILE A 115 2.18 1.95 -13.47
CA ILE A 115 1.62 1.48 -14.75
C ILE A 115 1.08 0.05 -14.60
N GLU A 116 1.83 -0.85 -13.99
CA GLU A 116 1.38 -2.23 -13.73
C GLU A 116 0.10 -2.25 -12.88
N ALA A 117 0.06 -1.44 -11.82
CA ALA A 117 -1.12 -1.32 -10.97
C ALA A 117 -2.33 -0.76 -11.73
N LYS A 118 -2.12 0.22 -12.59
CA LYS A 118 -3.17 0.79 -13.43
C LYS A 118 -3.74 -0.25 -14.40
N VAL A 119 -2.89 -0.92 -15.16
CA VAL A 119 -3.30 -1.96 -16.12
C VAL A 119 -4.04 -3.09 -15.41
N PHE A 120 -3.52 -3.53 -14.26
CA PHE A 120 -4.15 -4.56 -13.45
C PHE A 120 -5.55 -4.14 -12.98
N LEU A 121 -5.67 -2.94 -12.40
CA LEU A 121 -6.93 -2.42 -11.87
C LEU A 121 -7.95 -2.20 -12.99
N GLU A 122 -7.56 -1.60 -14.11
CA GLU A 122 -8.41 -1.43 -15.29
C GLU A 122 -8.92 -2.79 -15.83
N ALA A 123 -8.05 -3.79 -15.94
CA ALA A 123 -8.44 -5.13 -16.38
C ALA A 123 -9.42 -5.77 -15.41
N LEU A 124 -9.22 -5.58 -14.10
CA LEU A 124 -10.11 -6.08 -13.07
C LEU A 124 -11.51 -5.43 -13.15
N LEU A 125 -11.56 -4.10 -13.26
CA LEU A 125 -12.81 -3.35 -13.39
C LEU A 125 -13.57 -3.73 -14.67
N ASN A 126 -12.86 -3.80 -15.81
CA ASN A 126 -13.42 -4.13 -17.11
C ASN A 126 -13.89 -5.59 -17.21
N SER A 127 -13.43 -6.47 -16.35
CA SER A 127 -13.89 -7.88 -16.33
C SER A 127 -15.39 -8.00 -16.03
N GLY A 128 -15.98 -7.00 -15.40
CA GLY A 128 -17.38 -7.01 -14.94
C GLY A 128 -17.69 -8.05 -13.86
N LYS A 129 -16.65 -8.73 -13.34
CA LYS A 129 -16.82 -9.81 -12.37
C LYS A 129 -16.75 -9.26 -10.94
N ASN A 130 -17.58 -9.84 -10.09
CA ASN A 130 -17.54 -9.67 -8.65
C ASN A 130 -17.15 -11.01 -8.00
N TRP A 131 -16.60 -10.92 -6.79
CA TRP A 131 -16.16 -12.10 -6.03
C TRP A 131 -16.29 -11.85 -4.53
N LYS A 132 -16.28 -12.95 -3.81
CA LYS A 132 -16.15 -12.97 -2.35
C LYS A 132 -14.86 -13.66 -1.96
N ILE A 133 -14.30 -13.26 -0.84
CA ILE A 133 -13.17 -13.96 -0.23
C ILE A 133 -13.69 -15.24 0.41
N SER A 134 -13.24 -16.40 -0.08
CA SER A 134 -13.62 -17.70 0.45
C SER A 134 -12.61 -18.25 1.46
N ALA A 135 -11.34 -17.86 1.35
CA ALA A 135 -10.31 -18.14 2.33
C ALA A 135 -9.15 -17.14 2.17
N VAL A 136 -8.51 -16.81 3.26
CA VAL A 136 -7.34 -15.93 3.26
C VAL A 136 -6.32 -16.42 4.29
N ASP A 137 -5.04 -16.47 3.86
CA ASP A 137 -3.88 -16.55 4.75
C ASP A 137 -3.22 -15.16 4.72
N ILE A 138 -3.40 -14.41 5.80
CA ILE A 138 -2.94 -13.04 5.91
C ILE A 138 -2.26 -12.83 7.27
N ARG A 139 -1.12 -12.15 7.24
CA ARG A 139 -0.48 -11.60 8.44
C ARG A 139 -0.77 -10.12 8.52
N PHE A 140 -0.95 -9.67 9.75
CA PHE A 140 -1.20 -8.27 10.05
C PHE A 140 -0.01 -7.66 10.76
N HIS A 141 0.29 -6.44 10.43
CA HIS A 141 1.16 -5.58 11.20
C HIS A 141 0.33 -4.92 12.31
N GLN A 142 0.78 -5.08 13.55
CA GLN A 142 0.12 -4.44 14.70
C GLN A 142 0.48 -2.96 14.73
N MET A 143 -0.54 -2.12 14.62
CA MET A 143 -0.46 -0.69 14.86
C MET A 143 -1.11 -0.37 16.22
N PRO A 144 -0.86 0.81 16.81
CA PRO A 144 -1.39 1.14 18.13
C PRO A 144 -2.91 1.03 18.27
N TYR A 145 -3.65 1.29 17.21
CA TYR A 145 -5.12 1.38 17.25
C TYR A 145 -5.80 0.31 16.39
N GLU A 146 -5.12 -0.19 15.35
CA GLU A 146 -5.70 -1.14 14.41
C GLU A 146 -4.63 -2.02 13.75
N ASN A 147 -5.03 -3.17 13.23
CA ASN A 147 -4.16 -4.05 12.48
C ASN A 147 -4.29 -3.78 10.98
N VAL A 148 -3.16 -3.61 10.30
CA VAL A 148 -3.12 -3.41 8.84
C VAL A 148 -2.51 -4.62 8.14
N PRO A 149 -2.95 -4.96 6.92
CA PRO A 149 -2.40 -6.08 6.17
C PRO A 149 -0.90 -5.95 5.94
N ASP A 150 -0.12 -6.95 6.38
CA ASP A 150 1.33 -6.97 6.16
C ASP A 150 1.73 -7.93 5.05
N ARG A 151 1.26 -9.16 5.10
CA ARG A 151 1.61 -10.18 4.11
C ARG A 151 0.42 -11.06 3.77
N PHE A 152 0.24 -11.29 2.48
CA PHE A 152 -0.71 -12.27 1.96
C PHE A 152 0.03 -13.55 1.56
N GLY A 153 -0.22 -14.65 2.25
CA GLY A 153 0.23 -15.98 1.86
C GLY A 153 -0.63 -16.52 0.72
N SER A 154 -1.96 -16.43 0.86
CA SER A 154 -2.90 -16.75 -0.21
C SER A 154 -4.22 -16.02 -0.02
N VAL A 155 -4.88 -15.69 -1.13
CA VAL A 155 -6.26 -15.20 -1.16
C VAL A 155 -7.03 -16.08 -2.14
N ARG A 156 -8.08 -16.75 -1.65
CA ARG A 156 -9.01 -17.52 -2.49
C ARG A 156 -10.27 -16.72 -2.69
N ILE A 157 -10.70 -16.66 -3.93
CA ILE A 157 -11.91 -15.95 -4.34
C ILE A 157 -12.92 -16.93 -4.92
N THR A 158 -14.20 -16.62 -4.73
CA THR A 158 -15.32 -17.30 -5.38
C THR A 158 -16.10 -16.26 -6.16
N SER A 159 -16.30 -16.48 -7.46
CA SER A 159 -17.13 -15.61 -8.30
C SER A 159 -18.57 -15.60 -7.80
N ILE A 160 -19.20 -14.45 -7.88
CA ILE A 160 -20.62 -14.25 -7.56
C ILE A 160 -21.32 -13.58 -8.73
#